data_8d88d535fc23152c876a21e721776750
#
_entry.id   8d88d535fc23152c876a21e721776750
#
_cell.length_a   1.000
_cell.length_b   1.000
_cell.length_c   1.000
_cell.angle_alpha   90.00
_cell.angle_beta   90.00
_cell.angle_gamma   90.00
#
_symmetry.space_group_name_H-M   'P 1'
#
loop_
_entity.id
_entity.type
_entity.pdbx_description
1 polymer ?
#
loop_
_entity_poly.entity_id
_entity_poly.type
_entity_poly.pdbx_seq_one_letter_code
_entity_poly.pdbx_strand_id
1 'polypeptide(L)'
;LRTTQAVYDCRKLAADFFGAPGPECVLVQPSCTQALNLVLKGALNPGDHVVVSDLEHNAVMRPLTALENRGITYTVAKVTPGDNDATLEAFRQAFGPKTRLVVCTMASNVFGIRVPVERITALAHQYGVKVCVDAAQGAGLIPIRMGESGIDYLCCAGHKGLYGPMGTGLLILREPEELLATLVEGGTGTQSRDLHQPEEAPERYESGTLNVPGILGLGAGIEFVRRRGPKRICREELQKLRYL
;
A
#
# COMPACT_ATOMS: atom_id res chain seq x y z
N LEU A 1 8.12 -27.71 1.70
CA LEU A 1 9.47 -27.13 1.65
C LEU A 1 9.75 -26.33 0.37
N ARG A 2 9.61 -26.89 -0.86
CA ARG A 2 9.89 -26.15 -2.11
C ARG A 2 8.92 -24.99 -2.33
N THR A 3 7.64 -25.19 -2.05
CA THR A 3 6.59 -24.17 -2.22
C THR A 3 6.77 -23.03 -1.23
N THR A 4 7.07 -23.33 0.03
CA THR A 4 7.33 -22.34 1.08
C THR A 4 8.53 -21.46 0.72
N GLN A 5 9.61 -22.08 0.24
CA GLN A 5 10.80 -21.35 -0.21
C GLN A 5 10.49 -20.44 -1.39
N ALA A 6 9.70 -20.90 -2.36
CA ALA A 6 9.34 -20.11 -3.53
C ALA A 6 8.47 -18.88 -3.16
N VAL A 7 7.56 -19.03 -2.20
CA VAL A 7 6.78 -17.90 -1.66
C VAL A 7 7.69 -16.90 -0.93
N TYR A 8 8.60 -17.41 -0.10
CA TYR A 8 9.59 -16.56 0.58
C TYR A 8 10.47 -15.78 -0.41
N ASP A 9 10.94 -16.44 -1.46
CA ASP A 9 11.76 -15.79 -2.51
C ASP A 9 10.98 -14.68 -3.22
N CYS A 10 9.67 -14.87 -3.46
CA CYS A 10 8.81 -13.82 -4.02
C CYS A 10 8.65 -12.63 -3.06
N ARG A 11 8.52 -12.87 -1.75
CA ARG A 11 8.48 -11.79 -0.76
C ARG A 11 9.79 -11.00 -0.73
N LYS A 12 10.91 -11.72 -0.71
CA LYS A 12 12.25 -11.11 -0.74
C LYS A 12 12.45 -10.27 -2.00
N LEU A 13 12.04 -10.78 -3.16
CA LEU A 13 12.10 -10.02 -4.41
C LEU A 13 11.26 -8.75 -4.35
N ALA A 14 10.05 -8.80 -3.77
CA ALA A 14 9.20 -7.63 -3.59
C ALA A 14 9.82 -6.64 -2.58
N ALA A 15 10.35 -7.12 -1.46
CA ALA A 15 11.06 -6.29 -0.48
C ALA A 15 12.23 -5.54 -1.12
N ASP A 16 13.09 -6.25 -1.84
CA ASP A 16 14.23 -5.66 -2.57
C ASP A 16 13.77 -4.65 -3.63
N PHE A 17 12.69 -4.96 -4.34
CA PHE A 17 12.15 -4.09 -5.40
C PHE A 17 11.60 -2.77 -4.86
N PHE A 18 10.89 -2.79 -3.73
CA PHE A 18 10.31 -1.61 -3.11
C PHE A 18 11.19 -0.96 -2.04
N GLY A 19 12.35 -1.55 -1.72
CA GLY A 19 13.24 -1.07 -0.67
C GLY A 19 12.64 -1.15 0.72
N ALA A 20 11.91 -2.23 0.99
CA ALA A 20 11.42 -2.59 2.32
C ALA A 20 12.54 -3.23 3.16
N PRO A 21 12.44 -3.21 4.52
CA PRO A 21 13.47 -3.76 5.41
C PRO A 21 13.75 -5.24 5.21
N GLY A 22 12.70 -6.04 4.97
CA GLY A 22 12.82 -7.48 4.78
C GLY A 22 11.56 -8.13 4.21
N PRO A 23 11.61 -9.44 3.91
CA PRO A 23 10.48 -10.20 3.37
C PRO A 23 9.30 -10.31 4.34
N GLU A 24 9.52 -10.23 5.66
CA GLU A 24 8.50 -10.18 6.72
C GLU A 24 7.62 -8.93 6.62
N CYS A 25 8.13 -7.85 6.03
CA CYS A 25 7.37 -6.63 5.77
C CYS A 25 6.39 -6.76 4.60
N VAL A 26 6.49 -7.82 3.79
CA VAL A 26 5.70 -8.01 2.57
C VAL A 26 4.54 -8.96 2.84
N LEU A 27 3.33 -8.41 2.93
CA LEU A 27 2.10 -9.17 3.13
C LEU A 27 1.41 -9.39 1.80
N VAL A 28 1.15 -10.65 1.46
CA VAL A 28 0.39 -10.99 0.26
C VAL A 28 -1.10 -10.82 0.54
N GLN A 29 -1.76 -10.08 -0.33
CA GLN A 29 -3.19 -9.80 -0.25
C GLN A 29 -3.90 -10.21 -1.55
N PRO A 30 -5.20 -10.53 -1.53
CA PRO A 30 -5.95 -10.82 -2.76
C PRO A 30 -6.05 -9.64 -3.72
N SER A 31 -5.89 -8.40 -3.21
CA SER A 31 -5.98 -7.18 -4.01
C SER A 31 -5.43 -5.97 -3.24
N CYS A 32 -5.15 -4.88 -3.94
CA CYS A 32 -4.85 -3.58 -3.32
C CYS A 32 -6.01 -3.10 -2.42
N THR A 33 -7.26 -3.35 -2.81
CA THR A 33 -8.44 -3.02 -2.00
C THR A 33 -8.40 -3.71 -0.63
N GLN A 34 -8.01 -4.99 -0.59
CA GLN A 34 -7.88 -5.71 0.67
C GLN A 34 -6.73 -5.16 1.52
N ALA A 35 -5.60 -4.83 0.89
CA ALA A 35 -4.47 -4.19 1.55
C ALA A 35 -4.86 -2.85 2.20
N LEU A 36 -5.56 -1.98 1.46
CA LEU A 36 -6.08 -0.71 1.97
C LEU A 36 -7.08 -0.89 3.13
N ASN A 37 -7.99 -1.87 3.02
CA ASN A 37 -8.92 -2.18 4.10
C ASN A 37 -8.17 -2.67 5.36
N LEU A 38 -7.12 -3.48 5.22
CA LEU A 38 -6.33 -3.94 6.35
C LEU A 38 -5.67 -2.76 7.07
N VAL A 39 -5.08 -1.82 6.35
CA VAL A 39 -4.50 -0.62 6.97
C VAL A 39 -5.58 0.24 7.62
N LEU A 40 -6.64 0.62 6.88
CA LEU A 40 -7.66 1.53 7.39
C LEU A 40 -8.40 0.98 8.61
N LYS A 41 -8.73 -0.32 8.60
CA LYS A 41 -9.47 -0.96 9.70
C LYS A 41 -8.56 -1.42 10.83
N GLY A 42 -7.29 -1.69 10.52
CA GLY A 42 -6.33 -2.21 11.48
C GLY A 42 -5.51 -1.15 12.21
N ALA A 43 -5.27 0.02 11.59
CA ALA A 43 -4.46 1.09 12.19
C ALA A 43 -5.28 2.13 12.97
N LEU A 44 -6.61 2.22 12.75
CA LEU A 44 -7.43 3.30 13.27
C LEU A 44 -8.30 2.85 14.45
N ASN A 45 -8.36 3.69 15.47
CA ASN A 45 -9.18 3.53 16.67
C ASN A 45 -10.34 4.54 16.68
N PRO A 46 -11.42 4.27 17.41
CA PRO A 46 -12.51 5.24 17.59
C PRO A 46 -12.00 6.60 18.07
N GLY A 47 -12.41 7.66 17.37
CA GLY A 47 -11.99 9.03 17.64
C GLY A 47 -10.78 9.49 16.83
N ASP A 48 -10.12 8.62 16.09
CA ASP A 48 -9.03 9.00 15.18
C ASP A 48 -9.53 9.79 13.97
N HIS A 49 -8.63 10.57 13.40
CA HIS A 49 -8.87 11.36 12.20
C HIS A 49 -7.87 10.97 11.09
N VAL A 50 -8.35 10.95 9.86
CA VAL A 50 -7.59 10.62 8.65
C VAL A 50 -7.60 11.80 7.68
N VAL A 51 -6.48 12.09 7.05
CA VAL A 51 -6.42 13.02 5.91
C VAL A 51 -6.27 12.21 4.63
N VAL A 52 -7.11 12.53 3.64
CA VAL A 52 -7.07 11.89 2.32
C VAL A 52 -6.96 12.92 1.21
N SER A 53 -6.46 12.54 0.03
CA SER A 53 -6.52 13.42 -1.13
C SER A 53 -7.93 13.43 -1.75
N ASP A 54 -8.24 14.46 -2.54
CA ASP A 54 -9.46 14.53 -3.36
C ASP A 54 -9.40 13.64 -4.62
N LEU A 55 -8.32 12.89 -4.80
CA LEU A 55 -8.10 11.99 -5.94
C LEU A 55 -8.24 10.50 -5.58
N GLU A 56 -8.72 10.19 -4.38
CA GLU A 56 -8.75 8.82 -3.87
C GLU A 56 -9.74 7.93 -4.62
N HIS A 57 -9.31 6.68 -4.80
CA HIS A 57 -10.17 5.62 -5.31
C HIS A 57 -11.21 5.17 -4.28
N ASN A 58 -12.33 4.61 -4.74
CA ASN A 58 -13.37 4.05 -3.86
C ASN A 58 -12.86 2.95 -2.90
N ALA A 59 -11.71 2.32 -3.17
CA ALA A 59 -11.08 1.38 -2.26
C ALA A 59 -10.57 2.04 -0.96
N VAL A 60 -10.39 3.37 -0.96
CA VAL A 60 -10.08 4.21 0.21
C VAL A 60 -11.36 4.83 0.77
N MET A 61 -12.16 5.49 -0.07
CA MET A 61 -13.29 6.29 0.41
C MET A 61 -14.41 5.45 1.03
N ARG A 62 -14.76 4.31 0.43
CA ARG A 62 -15.82 3.44 0.96
C ARG A 62 -15.52 2.84 2.34
N PRO A 63 -14.31 2.27 2.59
CA PRO A 63 -13.93 1.86 3.94
C PRO A 63 -13.94 3.00 4.95
N LEU A 64 -13.47 4.20 4.59
CA LEU A 64 -13.49 5.36 5.48
C LEU A 64 -14.91 5.77 5.85
N THR A 65 -15.81 5.87 4.87
CA THR A 65 -17.23 6.15 5.13
C THR A 65 -17.86 5.08 6.05
N ALA A 66 -17.53 3.81 5.85
CA ALA A 66 -17.98 2.75 6.75
C ALA A 66 -17.43 2.87 8.17
N LEU A 67 -16.23 3.43 8.33
CA LEU A 67 -15.59 3.63 9.63
C LEU A 67 -16.14 4.85 10.40
N GLU A 68 -16.89 5.75 9.76
CA GLU A 68 -17.60 6.84 10.46
C GLU A 68 -18.52 6.29 11.57
N ASN A 69 -19.14 5.13 11.34
CA ASN A 69 -19.94 4.43 12.34
C ASN A 69 -19.16 3.96 13.57
N ARG A 70 -17.83 3.95 13.47
CA ARG A 70 -16.90 3.65 14.59
C ARG A 70 -16.29 4.92 15.19
N GLY A 71 -16.79 6.11 14.83
CA GLY A 71 -16.32 7.39 15.32
C GLY A 71 -15.00 7.87 14.68
N ILE A 72 -14.61 7.30 13.56
CA ILE A 72 -13.45 7.78 12.77
C ILE A 72 -13.93 8.91 11.85
N THR A 73 -13.16 9.97 11.77
CA THR A 73 -13.45 11.12 10.92
C THR A 73 -12.36 11.30 9.86
N TYR A 74 -12.67 11.99 8.76
CA TYR A 74 -11.66 12.31 7.76
C TYR A 74 -11.83 13.72 7.18
N THR A 75 -10.72 14.28 6.70
CA THR A 75 -10.68 15.53 5.93
C THR A 75 -10.08 15.26 4.56
N VAL A 76 -10.69 15.84 3.53
CA VAL A 76 -10.22 15.75 2.15
C VAL A 76 -9.31 16.95 1.85
N ALA A 77 -8.04 16.70 1.57
CA ALA A 77 -7.06 17.68 1.15
C ALA A 77 -7.02 17.78 -0.38
N LYS A 78 -7.05 19.00 -0.90
CA LYS A 78 -7.05 19.26 -2.34
C LYS A 78 -5.67 19.05 -2.94
N VAL A 79 -5.59 18.30 -4.03
CA VAL A 79 -4.40 18.21 -4.88
C VAL A 79 -4.48 19.28 -5.96
N THR A 80 -3.45 20.11 -6.08
CA THR A 80 -3.34 21.12 -7.13
C THR A 80 -2.36 20.62 -8.20
N PRO A 81 -2.84 20.23 -9.39
CA PRO A 81 -1.97 19.73 -10.44
C PRO A 81 -0.90 20.76 -10.84
N GLY A 82 0.34 20.33 -10.89
CA GLY A 82 1.48 21.21 -11.24
C GLY A 82 1.97 22.11 -10.10
N ASP A 83 1.25 22.19 -8.98
CA ASP A 83 1.66 22.96 -7.80
C ASP A 83 1.71 22.06 -6.55
N ASN A 84 2.91 21.51 -6.32
CA ASN A 84 3.15 20.66 -5.16
C ASN A 84 3.12 21.44 -3.83
N ASP A 85 3.46 22.73 -3.82
CA ASP A 85 3.50 23.53 -2.60
C ASP A 85 2.07 23.84 -2.14
N ALA A 86 1.17 24.21 -3.05
CA ALA A 86 -0.25 24.36 -2.76
C ALA A 86 -0.87 23.04 -2.29
N THR A 87 -0.50 21.91 -2.89
CA THR A 87 -0.93 20.58 -2.44
C THR A 87 -0.49 20.31 -1.00
N LEU A 88 0.79 20.53 -0.67
CA LEU A 88 1.32 20.32 0.69
C LEU A 88 0.65 21.22 1.72
N GLU A 89 0.36 22.48 1.35
CA GLU A 89 -0.33 23.41 2.25
C GLU A 89 -1.75 22.93 2.55
N ALA A 90 -2.47 22.37 1.57
CA ALA A 90 -3.79 21.79 1.78
C ALA A 90 -3.74 20.59 2.76
N PHE A 91 -2.71 19.73 2.66
CA PHE A 91 -2.50 18.65 3.62
C PHE A 91 -2.15 19.18 5.01
N ARG A 92 -1.29 20.21 5.11
CA ARG A 92 -0.91 20.83 6.39
C ARG A 92 -2.12 21.40 7.12
N GLN A 93 -3.00 22.09 6.41
CA GLN A 93 -4.22 22.68 6.97
C GLN A 93 -5.24 21.64 7.42
N ALA A 94 -5.19 20.43 6.82
CA ALA A 94 -6.08 19.33 7.19
C ALA A 94 -5.63 18.58 8.45
N PHE A 95 -4.38 18.76 8.92
CA PHE A 95 -3.90 18.09 10.13
C PHE A 95 -4.49 18.70 11.39
N GLY A 96 -4.89 17.82 12.32
CA GLY A 96 -5.38 18.16 13.65
C GLY A 96 -4.80 17.23 14.73
N PRO A 97 -5.08 17.49 15.99
CA PRO A 97 -4.49 16.74 17.11
C PRO A 97 -4.89 15.25 17.13
N LYS A 98 -5.99 14.91 16.46
CA LYS A 98 -6.48 13.53 16.33
C LYS A 98 -6.03 12.85 15.04
N THR A 99 -5.33 13.54 14.14
CA THR A 99 -4.84 12.94 12.89
C THR A 99 -3.82 11.86 13.20
N ARG A 100 -4.06 10.65 12.69
CA ARG A 100 -3.20 9.47 12.87
C ARG A 100 -2.67 8.92 11.56
N LEU A 101 -3.42 9.12 10.47
CA LEU A 101 -3.09 8.55 9.19
C LEU A 101 -3.36 9.55 8.07
N VAL A 102 -2.45 9.60 7.11
CA VAL A 102 -2.69 10.12 5.76
C VAL A 102 -2.88 8.94 4.83
N VAL A 103 -3.89 8.99 3.98
CA VAL A 103 -4.00 8.05 2.86
C VAL A 103 -4.01 8.86 1.57
N CYS A 104 -3.07 8.57 0.68
CA CYS A 104 -3.04 9.24 -0.62
C CYS A 104 -2.67 8.28 -1.75
N THR A 105 -3.37 8.45 -2.88
CA THR A 105 -3.00 7.73 -4.10
C THR A 105 -1.69 8.26 -4.67
N MET A 106 -0.85 7.38 -5.20
CA MET A 106 0.39 7.78 -5.88
C MET A 106 0.11 8.43 -7.22
N ALA A 107 -0.92 7.95 -7.91
CA ALA A 107 -1.40 8.51 -9.15
C ALA A 107 -2.89 8.22 -9.34
N SER A 108 -3.64 9.22 -9.77
CA SER A 108 -5.07 9.07 -10.03
C SER A 108 -5.33 8.19 -11.26
N ASN A 109 -6.20 7.21 -11.11
CA ASN A 109 -6.65 6.36 -12.22
C ASN A 109 -7.62 7.07 -13.18
N VAL A 110 -8.19 8.20 -12.77
CA VAL A 110 -9.14 8.98 -13.56
C VAL A 110 -8.45 10.12 -14.29
N PHE A 111 -7.60 10.87 -13.58
CA PHE A 111 -7.01 12.11 -14.10
C PHE A 111 -5.56 11.94 -14.57
N GLY A 112 -4.90 10.82 -14.30
CA GLY A 112 -3.49 10.60 -14.62
C GLY A 112 -2.53 11.54 -13.86
N ILE A 113 -2.99 12.18 -12.78
CA ILE A 113 -2.20 13.12 -11.99
C ILE A 113 -1.37 12.33 -10.98
N ARG A 114 -0.05 12.58 -10.96
CA ARG A 114 0.84 12.10 -9.91
C ARG A 114 0.74 13.00 -8.68
N VAL A 115 0.57 12.39 -7.51
CA VAL A 115 0.57 13.05 -6.20
C VAL A 115 1.99 13.04 -5.63
N PRO A 116 2.48 14.14 -4.99
CA PRO A 116 3.83 14.21 -4.42
C PRO A 116 3.91 13.46 -3.08
N VAL A 117 3.68 12.14 -3.10
CA VAL A 117 3.55 11.30 -1.90
C VAL A 117 4.78 11.34 -1.01
N GLU A 118 5.97 11.45 -1.57
CA GLU A 118 7.23 11.54 -0.82
C GLU A 118 7.30 12.82 0.03
N ARG A 119 6.84 13.95 -0.54
CA ARG A 119 6.79 15.23 0.18
C ARG A 119 5.66 15.24 1.22
N ILE A 120 4.51 14.64 0.91
CA ILE A 120 3.39 14.49 1.85
C ILE A 120 3.83 13.61 3.02
N THR A 121 4.57 12.53 2.78
CA THR A 121 5.11 11.66 3.83
C THR A 121 6.06 12.45 4.75
N ALA A 122 7.01 13.18 4.19
CA ALA A 122 7.93 14.00 4.97
C ALA A 122 7.20 15.06 5.81
N LEU A 123 6.13 15.65 5.27
CA LEU A 123 5.28 16.59 6.01
C LEU A 123 4.51 15.89 7.13
N ALA A 124 3.84 14.78 6.86
CA ALA A 124 3.05 14.03 7.84
C ALA A 124 3.89 13.57 9.04
N HIS A 125 5.11 13.11 8.79
CA HIS A 125 6.04 12.68 9.84
C HIS A 125 6.46 13.82 10.78
N GLN A 126 6.50 15.08 10.32
CA GLN A 126 6.74 16.24 11.20
C GLN A 126 5.62 16.42 12.24
N TYR A 127 4.43 15.89 11.96
CA TYR A 127 3.28 15.89 12.86
C TYR A 127 3.07 14.55 13.59
N GLY A 128 3.99 13.59 13.43
CA GLY A 128 3.87 12.25 14.00
C GLY A 128 2.73 11.43 13.38
N VAL A 129 2.35 11.74 12.13
CA VAL A 129 1.26 11.10 11.39
C VAL A 129 1.84 10.10 10.41
N LYS A 130 1.30 8.87 10.39
CA LYS A 130 1.68 7.82 9.44
C LYS A 130 1.06 8.01 8.07
N VAL A 131 1.69 7.39 7.05
CA VAL A 131 1.25 7.53 5.66
C VAL A 131 1.03 6.17 5.01
N CYS A 132 -0.17 5.97 4.49
CA CYS A 132 -0.54 4.86 3.62
C CYS A 132 -0.65 5.35 2.17
N VAL A 133 0.09 4.73 1.28
CA VAL A 133 0.07 5.07 -0.14
C VAL A 133 -0.66 3.99 -0.94
N ASP A 134 -1.73 4.39 -1.63
CA ASP A 134 -2.33 3.59 -2.70
C ASP A 134 -1.46 3.69 -3.96
N ALA A 135 -0.62 2.68 -4.16
CA ALA A 135 0.26 2.58 -5.32
C ALA A 135 -0.32 1.72 -6.44
N ALA A 136 -1.65 1.49 -6.46
CA ALA A 136 -2.28 0.64 -7.48
C ALA A 136 -1.96 1.07 -8.91
N GLN A 137 -1.78 2.38 -9.17
CA GLN A 137 -1.41 2.91 -10.47
C GLN A 137 0.09 3.22 -10.59
N GLY A 138 0.80 3.40 -9.46
CA GLY A 138 2.21 3.80 -9.48
C GLY A 138 3.18 2.62 -9.46
N ALA A 139 2.83 1.53 -8.77
CA ALA A 139 3.70 0.36 -8.63
C ALA A 139 4.05 -0.25 -9.99
N GLY A 140 5.34 -0.40 -10.24
CA GLY A 140 5.87 -0.90 -11.52
C GLY A 140 6.14 0.18 -12.58
N LEU A 141 5.58 1.38 -12.45
CA LEU A 141 5.76 2.51 -13.37
C LEU A 141 6.60 3.63 -12.75
N ILE A 142 6.33 3.94 -11.49
CA ILE A 142 7.05 4.94 -10.71
C ILE A 142 8.03 4.20 -9.79
N PRO A 143 9.32 4.53 -9.79
CA PRO A 143 10.26 3.97 -8.81
C PRO A 143 9.82 4.32 -7.39
N ILE A 144 9.71 3.30 -6.54
CA ILE A 144 9.35 3.46 -5.13
C ILE A 144 10.49 2.88 -4.30
N ARG A 145 10.94 3.63 -3.30
CA ARG A 145 11.95 3.23 -2.32
C ARG A 145 11.43 3.59 -0.93
N MET A 146 10.82 2.64 -0.26
CA MET A 146 10.18 2.88 1.04
C MET A 146 11.16 3.41 2.09
N GLY A 147 12.38 2.86 2.14
CA GLY A 147 13.41 3.32 3.05
C GLY A 147 13.81 4.78 2.87
N GLU A 148 13.77 5.29 1.62
CA GLU A 148 14.11 6.67 1.29
C GLU A 148 12.91 7.62 1.43
N SER A 149 11.72 7.17 1.03
CA SER A 149 10.50 7.97 1.05
C SER A 149 9.83 8.06 2.42
N GLY A 150 10.15 7.11 3.31
CA GLY A 150 9.54 7.01 4.64
C GLY A 150 8.09 6.51 4.64
N ILE A 151 7.54 6.08 3.50
CA ILE A 151 6.16 5.56 3.41
C ILE A 151 5.98 4.42 4.43
N ASP A 152 4.94 4.53 5.29
CA ASP A 152 4.71 3.55 6.36
C ASP A 152 3.98 2.30 5.85
N TYR A 153 2.99 2.50 4.98
CA TYR A 153 2.19 1.42 4.38
C TYR A 153 2.10 1.64 2.87
N LEU A 154 2.53 0.66 2.09
CA LEU A 154 2.45 0.70 0.63
C LEU A 154 1.50 -0.39 0.13
N CYS A 155 0.39 0.00 -0.50
CA CYS A 155 -0.61 -0.92 -1.03
C CYS A 155 -0.49 -1.02 -2.55
N CYS A 156 -0.31 -2.25 -3.08
CA CYS A 156 -0.08 -2.48 -4.51
C CYS A 156 -1.10 -3.46 -5.09
N ALA A 157 -1.46 -3.24 -6.36
CA ALA A 157 -2.24 -4.18 -7.17
C ALA A 157 -1.29 -5.04 -8.01
N GLY A 158 -1.38 -6.37 -7.89
CA GLY A 158 -0.49 -7.27 -8.62
C GLY A 158 -0.73 -7.29 -10.13
N HIS A 159 -2.00 -7.19 -10.55
CA HIS A 159 -2.44 -7.32 -11.94
C HIS A 159 -2.34 -6.05 -12.80
N LYS A 160 -1.78 -4.96 -12.27
CA LYS A 160 -1.55 -3.70 -13.00
C LYS A 160 -0.09 -3.57 -13.42
N GLY A 161 0.59 -2.48 -13.07
CA GLY A 161 1.98 -2.23 -13.46
C GLY A 161 3.02 -3.21 -12.92
N LEU A 162 2.64 -4.14 -12.04
CA LEU A 162 3.49 -5.25 -11.60
C LEU A 162 3.39 -6.49 -12.49
N TYR A 163 2.52 -6.49 -13.51
CA TYR A 163 2.34 -7.58 -14.48
C TYR A 163 2.06 -8.97 -13.88
N GLY A 164 1.55 -9.00 -12.65
CA GLY A 164 1.11 -10.23 -11.99
C GLY A 164 -0.32 -10.63 -12.36
N PRO A 165 -0.78 -11.80 -11.94
CA PRO A 165 -2.14 -12.26 -12.19
C PRO A 165 -3.17 -11.51 -11.34
N MET A 166 -4.44 -11.54 -11.79
CA MET A 166 -5.58 -11.12 -10.98
C MET A 166 -5.68 -11.94 -9.68
N GLY A 167 -6.29 -11.37 -8.64
CA GLY A 167 -6.37 -12.03 -7.33
C GLY A 167 -5.06 -11.96 -6.55
N THR A 168 -4.18 -11.01 -6.90
CA THR A 168 -2.94 -10.71 -6.18
C THR A 168 -2.79 -9.22 -5.88
N GLY A 169 -2.23 -8.93 -4.71
CA GLY A 169 -1.86 -7.60 -4.25
C GLY A 169 -0.82 -7.72 -3.15
N LEU A 170 -0.27 -6.60 -2.75
CA LEU A 170 0.70 -6.51 -1.67
C LEU A 170 0.31 -5.38 -0.71
N LEU A 171 0.46 -5.63 0.58
CA LEU A 171 0.68 -4.60 1.58
C LEU A 171 2.13 -4.71 2.03
N ILE A 172 2.88 -3.63 1.96
CA ILE A 172 4.27 -3.59 2.41
C ILE A 172 4.34 -2.62 3.59
N LEU A 173 4.85 -3.12 4.71
CA LEU A 173 5.03 -2.39 5.95
C LEU A 173 6.45 -1.81 6.02
N ARG A 174 6.61 -0.62 6.57
CA ARG A 174 7.93 -0.09 6.91
C ARG A 174 8.45 -0.69 8.21
N GLU A 175 7.58 -0.91 9.16
CA GLU A 175 7.88 -1.44 10.49
C GLU A 175 7.01 -2.67 10.75
N PRO A 176 7.55 -3.90 10.62
CA PRO A 176 6.76 -5.12 10.75
C PRO A 176 6.32 -5.40 12.20
N GLU A 177 6.99 -4.80 13.17
CA GLU A 177 6.66 -4.91 14.60
C GLU A 177 5.42 -4.09 14.96
N GLU A 178 5.02 -3.14 14.13
CA GLU A 178 3.79 -2.39 14.34
C GLU A 178 2.56 -3.24 13.98
N LEU A 179 1.87 -3.67 15.02
CA LEU A 179 0.73 -4.57 14.87
C LEU A 179 -0.55 -3.80 14.47
N LEU A 180 -1.01 -4.05 13.25
CA LEU A 180 -2.37 -3.71 12.85
C LEU A 180 -3.37 -4.70 13.48
N ALA A 181 -4.61 -4.25 13.71
CA ALA A 181 -5.69 -5.20 13.99
C ALA A 181 -5.97 -6.05 12.75
N THR A 182 -6.25 -7.32 12.96
CA THR A 182 -6.56 -8.28 11.90
C THR A 182 -7.91 -8.00 11.26
N LEU A 183 -8.08 -8.31 9.98
CA LEU A 183 -9.37 -8.31 9.31
C LEU A 183 -10.00 -9.70 9.24
N VAL A 184 -9.16 -10.72 9.21
CA VAL A 184 -9.55 -12.12 9.06
C VAL A 184 -8.66 -12.95 9.97
N GLU A 185 -9.26 -13.68 10.87
CA GLU A 185 -8.60 -14.66 11.71
C GLU A 185 -8.83 -16.07 11.15
N GLY A 186 -7.82 -16.95 11.33
CA GLY A 186 -7.94 -18.34 10.88
C GLY A 186 -6.62 -19.07 10.85
N GLY A 187 -6.60 -20.26 10.26
CA GLY A 187 -5.38 -21.08 10.16
C GLY A 187 -4.33 -20.40 9.29
N THR A 188 -3.12 -20.29 9.83
CA THR A 188 -1.95 -19.69 9.17
C THR A 188 -0.87 -20.72 8.79
N GLY A 189 -1.10 -22.00 9.14
CA GLY A 189 -0.14 -23.09 8.96
C GLY A 189 0.93 -23.18 10.06
N THR A 190 0.90 -22.25 11.04
CA THR A 190 1.78 -22.21 12.20
C THR A 190 0.95 -22.23 13.48
N GLN A 191 1.56 -22.57 14.63
CA GLN A 191 0.97 -22.49 15.96
C GLN A 191 -0.43 -23.12 16.11
N SER A 192 -0.69 -24.25 15.44
CA SER A 192 -2.02 -24.88 15.29
C SER A 192 -2.72 -25.27 16.61
N ARG A 193 -2.04 -25.23 17.75
CA ARG A 193 -2.58 -25.53 19.08
C ARG A 193 -3.01 -24.26 19.85
N ASP A 194 -2.58 -23.08 19.39
CA ASP A 194 -2.98 -21.81 19.95
C ASP A 194 -4.31 -21.35 19.32
N LEU A 195 -5.24 -20.86 20.15
CA LEU A 195 -6.50 -20.29 19.69
C LEU A 195 -6.38 -18.81 19.30
N HIS A 196 -5.27 -18.18 19.65
CA HIS A 196 -5.00 -16.79 19.30
C HIS A 196 -4.35 -16.70 17.90
N GLN A 197 -4.67 -15.63 17.20
CA GLN A 197 -4.01 -15.31 15.94
C GLN A 197 -2.52 -15.01 16.23
N PRO A 198 -1.56 -15.49 15.41
CA PRO A 198 -0.15 -15.16 15.59
C PRO A 198 0.09 -13.64 15.66
N GLU A 199 1.08 -13.23 16.43
CA GLU A 199 1.46 -11.82 16.55
C GLU A 199 2.48 -11.39 15.48
N GLU A 200 3.17 -12.33 14.87
CA GLU A 200 4.25 -12.05 13.92
C GLU A 200 3.73 -11.91 12.48
N ALA A 201 4.26 -10.93 11.76
CA ALA A 201 4.08 -10.80 10.32
C ALA A 201 5.02 -11.79 9.58
N PRO A 202 4.60 -12.36 8.46
CA PRO A 202 3.36 -12.13 7.73
C PRO A 202 2.16 -12.97 8.21
N GLU A 203 2.36 -14.00 9.04
CA GLU A 203 1.38 -15.01 9.43
C GLU A 203 0.13 -14.37 10.07
N ARG A 204 0.31 -13.31 10.87
CA ARG A 204 -0.77 -12.56 11.50
C ARG A 204 -1.85 -12.12 10.50
N TYR A 205 -1.47 -11.78 9.27
CA TYR A 205 -2.34 -11.13 8.29
C TYR A 205 -2.72 -12.02 7.11
N GLU A 206 -2.26 -13.27 7.11
CA GLU A 206 -2.42 -14.20 5.98
C GLU A 206 -3.11 -15.49 6.39
N SER A 207 -4.32 -15.34 6.93
CA SER A 207 -5.16 -16.48 7.28
C SER A 207 -5.70 -17.18 6.05
N GLY A 208 -5.71 -18.52 6.11
CA GLY A 208 -6.19 -19.40 5.03
C GLY A 208 -5.10 -19.85 4.08
N THR A 209 -5.50 -20.66 3.09
CA THR A 209 -4.56 -21.17 2.08
C THR A 209 -4.17 -20.07 1.10
N LEU A 210 -2.88 -19.78 1.03
CA LEU A 210 -2.35 -18.76 0.12
C LEU A 210 -2.54 -19.17 -1.36
N ASN A 211 -2.78 -18.16 -2.21
CA ASN A 211 -2.80 -18.31 -3.66
C ASN A 211 -1.37 -18.45 -4.21
N VAL A 212 -0.72 -19.61 -3.95
CA VAL A 212 0.66 -19.84 -4.34
C VAL A 212 0.91 -19.63 -5.84
N PRO A 213 0.10 -20.16 -6.76
CA PRO A 213 0.27 -19.88 -8.20
C PRO A 213 0.25 -18.40 -8.53
N GLY A 214 -0.67 -17.65 -7.90
CA GLY A 214 -0.75 -16.20 -8.06
C GLY A 214 0.48 -15.48 -7.53
N ILE A 215 1.00 -15.89 -6.38
CA ILE A 215 2.21 -15.29 -5.76
C ILE A 215 3.42 -15.51 -6.67
N LEU A 216 3.60 -16.71 -7.20
CA LEU A 216 4.71 -17.02 -8.12
C LEU A 216 4.59 -16.23 -9.43
N GLY A 217 3.37 -16.10 -9.96
CA GLY A 217 3.08 -15.25 -11.12
C GLY A 217 3.38 -13.77 -10.86
N LEU A 218 3.03 -13.26 -9.66
CA LEU A 218 3.37 -11.91 -9.24
C LEU A 218 4.89 -11.72 -9.12
N GLY A 219 5.59 -12.67 -8.52
CA GLY A 219 7.06 -12.67 -8.48
C GLY A 219 7.69 -12.57 -9.86
N ALA A 220 7.20 -13.36 -10.82
CA ALA A 220 7.66 -13.30 -12.23
C ALA A 220 7.39 -11.91 -12.86
N GLY A 221 6.24 -11.32 -12.58
CA GLY A 221 5.89 -9.97 -13.02
C GLY A 221 6.83 -8.90 -12.43
N ILE A 222 7.07 -8.93 -11.12
CA ILE A 222 8.00 -8.01 -10.45
C ILE A 222 9.41 -8.15 -11.02
N GLU A 223 9.87 -9.38 -11.26
CA GLU A 223 11.20 -9.63 -11.86
C GLU A 223 11.28 -9.07 -13.29
N PHE A 224 10.22 -9.22 -14.10
CA PHE A 224 10.13 -8.59 -15.43
C PHE A 224 10.26 -7.07 -15.32
N VAL A 225 9.49 -6.42 -14.43
CA VAL A 225 9.53 -4.97 -14.22
C VAL A 225 10.90 -4.53 -13.73
N ARG A 226 11.53 -5.28 -12.81
CA ARG A 226 12.87 -5.00 -12.28
C ARG A 226 13.91 -4.99 -13.39
N ARG A 227 13.91 -6.01 -14.26
CA ARG A 227 14.86 -6.13 -15.38
C ARG A 227 14.66 -5.06 -16.44
N ARG A 228 13.39 -4.74 -16.76
CA ARG A 228 13.08 -3.74 -17.79
C ARG A 228 13.30 -2.31 -17.27
N GLY A 229 13.10 -2.09 -16.00
CA GLY A 229 13.18 -0.82 -15.30
C GLY A 229 11.87 0.00 -15.36
N PRO A 230 11.29 0.36 -14.20
CA PRO A 230 10.03 1.11 -14.12
C PRO A 230 10.04 2.39 -14.95
N LYS A 231 11.10 3.18 -14.88
CA LYS A 231 11.25 4.42 -15.66
C LYS A 231 11.22 4.20 -17.18
N ARG A 232 11.73 3.06 -17.65
CA ARG A 232 11.70 2.72 -19.06
C ARG A 232 10.30 2.33 -19.50
N ILE A 233 9.62 1.48 -18.71
CA ILE A 233 8.22 1.08 -18.97
C ILE A 233 7.34 2.32 -19.05
N CYS A 234 7.41 3.19 -18.03
CA CYS A 234 6.64 4.44 -17.99
C CYS A 234 6.90 5.32 -19.22
N ARG A 235 8.15 5.47 -19.65
CA ARG A 235 8.50 6.26 -20.84
C ARG A 235 7.89 5.67 -22.11
N GLU A 236 7.94 4.36 -22.28
CA GLU A 236 7.37 3.65 -23.43
C GLU A 236 5.84 3.79 -23.49
N GLU A 237 5.17 3.72 -22.32
CA GLU A 237 3.73 3.96 -22.23
C GLU A 237 3.36 5.41 -22.57
N LEU A 238 4.07 6.39 -22.02
CA LEU A 238 3.87 7.81 -22.33
C LEU A 238 4.12 8.14 -23.81
N GLN A 239 5.07 7.46 -24.44
CA GLN A 239 5.29 7.63 -25.88
C GLN A 239 4.09 7.15 -26.70
N LYS A 240 3.48 6.01 -26.32
CA LYS A 240 2.29 5.48 -27.00
C LYS A 240 1.08 6.41 -26.85
N LEU A 241 0.88 7.03 -25.69
CA LEU A 241 -0.20 8.00 -25.46
C LEU A 241 -0.14 9.24 -26.37
N ARG A 242 1.03 9.57 -26.94
CA ARG A 242 1.17 10.70 -27.87
C ARG A 242 0.60 10.41 -29.26
N TYR A 243 0.26 9.17 -29.55
CA TYR A 243 -0.35 8.75 -30.83
C TYR A 243 -1.87 8.58 -30.73
N LEU A 244 -2.46 8.77 -29.56
CA LEU A 244 -3.90 8.76 -29.30
C LEU A 244 -4.43 10.19 -29.20
#